data_201be2591ffbba0c7e7f7858beb56356
#
_entry.id   201be2591ffbba0c7e7f7858beb56356
#
_cell.length_a   1.000
_cell.length_b   1.000
_cell.length_c   1.000
_cell.angle_alpha   90.00
_cell.angle_beta   90.00
_cell.angle_gamma   90.00
#
_symmetry.space_group_name_H-M   'P 1'
#
loop_
_entity.id
_entity.type
_entity.pdbx_description
1 polymer ?
#
loop_
_entity_poly.entity_id
_entity_poly.type
_entity_poly.pdbx_seq_one_letter_code
_entity_poly.pdbx_strand_id
1 'polypeptide(L)'
;MGLTREFLRDLQELRRVVEPAGVRLAAQRATAQDLADIEAAYAGMKHAIEQGGDYVSNDLRFHQGLLRACHNRMVVQMSKALGALLRTSFEISTSRPDGPATSLPLHRAVLDAVIARNPDQAERACLVLIAGAQDDIEQVLASRRKLPSLAAPAARLKARVPPIP
;
A
#
# COMPACT_ATOMS: atom_id res chain seq x y z
N MET A 1 -15.57 -0.38 11.66
CA MET A 1 -15.81 0.39 10.44
C MET A 1 -15.37 -0.48 9.27
N GLY A 2 -16.32 -0.88 8.41
CA GLY A 2 -16.00 -1.77 7.28
C GLY A 2 -15.20 -1.01 6.19
N LEU A 3 -14.31 -1.73 5.50
CA LEU A 3 -13.60 -1.20 4.32
C LEU A 3 -14.58 -1.07 3.16
N THR A 4 -15.14 0.13 3.00
CA THR A 4 -15.99 0.46 1.85
C THR A 4 -15.14 1.02 0.71
N ARG A 5 -15.70 1.02 -0.50
CA ARG A 5 -15.06 1.67 -1.67
C ARG A 5 -14.83 3.17 -1.40
N GLU A 6 -15.79 3.83 -0.77
CA GLU A 6 -15.69 5.25 -0.39
C GLU A 6 -14.54 5.47 0.58
N PHE A 7 -14.41 4.63 1.62
CA PHE A 7 -13.29 4.71 2.56
C PHE A 7 -11.92 4.56 1.87
N LEU A 8 -11.78 3.60 0.95
CA LEU A 8 -10.53 3.41 0.20
C LEU A 8 -10.23 4.61 -0.71
N ARG A 9 -11.25 5.23 -1.31
CA ARG A 9 -11.08 6.44 -2.10
C ARG A 9 -10.61 7.62 -1.24
N ASP A 10 -11.26 7.85 -0.11
CA ASP A 10 -10.89 8.91 0.83
C ASP A 10 -9.46 8.73 1.34
N LEU A 11 -9.04 7.48 1.59
CA LEU A 11 -7.65 7.17 1.96
C LEU A 11 -6.67 7.49 0.83
N GLN A 12 -7.01 7.18 -0.44
CA GLN A 12 -6.16 7.53 -1.58
C GLN A 12 -6.07 9.06 -1.78
N GLU A 13 -7.15 9.80 -1.55
CA GLU A 13 -7.14 11.26 -1.56
C GLU A 13 -6.20 11.82 -0.49
N LEU A 14 -6.28 11.29 0.74
CA LEU A 14 -5.39 11.67 1.84
C LEU A 14 -3.93 11.37 1.50
N ARG A 15 -3.62 10.21 0.92
CA ARG A 15 -2.27 9.86 0.47
C ARG A 15 -1.72 10.88 -0.52
N ARG A 16 -2.53 11.32 -1.49
CA ARG A 16 -2.14 12.32 -2.49
C ARG A 16 -1.82 13.69 -1.90
N VAL A 17 -2.38 14.01 -0.75
CA VAL A 17 -2.09 15.27 -0.04
C VAL A 17 -0.81 15.15 0.78
N VAL A 18 -0.67 14.05 1.51
CA VAL A 18 0.37 13.90 2.54
C VAL A 18 1.68 13.35 1.97
N GLU A 19 1.63 12.26 1.21
CA GLU A 19 2.85 11.56 0.80
C GLU A 19 3.70 12.37 -0.18
N PRO A 20 3.16 13.01 -1.25
CA PRO A 20 3.98 13.80 -2.17
C PRO A 20 4.66 14.98 -1.48
N ALA A 21 3.95 15.67 -0.57
CA ALA A 21 4.54 16.77 0.21
C ALA A 21 5.65 16.27 1.14
N GLY A 22 5.44 15.13 1.80
CA GLY A 22 6.44 14.48 2.65
C GLY A 22 7.68 14.05 1.86
N VAL A 23 7.49 13.43 0.70
CA VAL A 23 8.58 12.99 -0.19
C VAL A 23 9.37 14.18 -0.75
N ARG A 24 8.70 15.27 -1.10
CA ARG A 24 9.33 16.54 -1.50
C ARG A 24 10.28 17.04 -0.40
N LEU A 25 9.83 17.06 0.85
CA LEU A 25 10.66 17.43 1.99
C LEU A 25 11.78 16.41 2.24
N ALA A 26 11.53 15.11 2.07
CA ALA A 26 12.55 14.07 2.19
C ALA A 26 13.70 14.26 1.19
N ALA A 27 13.41 14.65 -0.06
CA ALA A 27 14.43 14.97 -1.05
C ALA A 27 15.37 16.09 -0.59
N GLN A 28 14.87 17.03 0.23
CA GLN A 28 15.66 18.15 0.77
C GLN A 28 16.40 17.80 2.07
N ARG A 29 15.88 16.89 2.89
CA ARG A 29 16.27 16.72 4.30
C ARG A 29 16.79 15.35 4.67
N ALA A 30 16.58 14.33 3.83
CA ALA A 30 16.98 12.96 4.16
C ALA A 30 18.47 12.86 4.51
N THR A 31 18.76 12.17 5.60
CA THR A 31 20.12 11.82 5.99
C THR A 31 20.61 10.58 5.23
N ALA A 32 21.90 10.28 5.31
CA ALA A 32 22.45 9.05 4.75
C ALA A 32 21.80 7.80 5.37
N GLN A 33 21.47 7.84 6.67
CA GLN A 33 20.80 6.74 7.35
C GLN A 33 19.36 6.57 6.86
N ASP A 34 18.62 7.67 6.66
CA ASP A 34 17.26 7.61 6.09
C ASP A 34 17.28 6.93 4.72
N LEU A 35 18.22 7.32 3.86
CA LEU A 35 18.35 6.73 2.52
C LEU A 35 18.68 5.24 2.58
N ALA A 36 19.58 4.84 3.48
CA ALA A 36 19.92 3.43 3.69
C ALA A 36 18.72 2.60 4.16
N ASP A 37 17.92 3.14 5.08
CA ASP A 37 16.70 2.47 5.59
C ASP A 37 15.63 2.30 4.51
N ILE A 38 15.45 3.32 3.65
CA ILE A 38 14.50 3.26 2.52
C ILE A 38 14.98 2.29 1.45
N GLU A 39 16.29 2.31 1.12
CA GLU A 39 16.92 1.36 0.19
C GLU A 39 16.75 -0.09 0.68
N ALA A 40 16.94 -0.34 1.98
CA ALA A 40 16.75 -1.67 2.58
C ALA A 40 15.29 -2.14 2.47
N ALA A 41 14.32 -1.25 2.66
CA ALA A 41 12.91 -1.57 2.46
C ALA A 41 12.60 -1.90 1.00
N TYR A 42 13.13 -1.12 0.06
CA TYR A 42 13.03 -1.40 -1.37
C TYR A 42 13.65 -2.76 -1.76
N ALA A 43 14.84 -3.05 -1.25
CA ALA A 43 15.49 -4.34 -1.46
C ALA A 43 14.66 -5.51 -0.91
N GLY A 44 14.00 -5.31 0.23
CA GLY A 44 13.08 -6.28 0.81
C GLY A 44 11.84 -6.52 -0.06
N MET A 45 11.28 -5.47 -0.68
CA MET A 45 10.18 -5.60 -1.66
C MET A 45 10.62 -6.41 -2.88
N LYS A 46 11.78 -6.10 -3.45
CA LYS A 46 12.35 -6.82 -4.59
C LYS A 46 12.57 -8.29 -4.25
N HIS A 47 13.20 -8.58 -3.10
CA HIS A 47 13.42 -9.95 -2.63
C HIS A 47 12.10 -10.72 -2.47
N ALA A 48 11.06 -10.07 -1.93
CA ALA A 48 9.75 -10.71 -1.76
C ALA A 48 9.09 -11.10 -3.10
N ILE A 49 9.33 -10.32 -4.17
CA ILE A 49 8.87 -10.67 -5.53
C ILE A 49 9.64 -11.87 -6.08
N GLU A 50 10.96 -11.88 -5.93
CA GLU A 50 11.85 -12.85 -6.56
C GLU A 50 11.90 -14.19 -5.83
N GLN A 51 11.84 -14.18 -4.50
CA GLN A 51 12.07 -15.34 -3.63
C GLN A 51 10.88 -15.66 -2.70
N GLY A 52 9.84 -14.85 -2.74
CA GLY A 52 8.77 -14.91 -1.75
C GLY A 52 9.10 -14.15 -0.47
N GLY A 53 8.07 -13.85 0.30
CA GLY A 53 8.20 -13.11 1.55
C GLY A 53 7.11 -12.06 1.73
N ASP A 54 7.29 -11.20 2.74
CA ASP A 54 6.31 -10.17 3.10
C ASP A 54 6.55 -8.87 2.32
N TYR A 55 6.01 -8.80 1.11
CA TYR A 55 6.06 -7.59 0.29
C TYR A 55 5.38 -6.41 0.98
N VAL A 56 4.19 -6.61 1.56
CA VAL A 56 3.37 -5.54 2.15
C VAL A 56 4.09 -4.87 3.32
N SER A 57 4.75 -5.62 4.19
CA SER A 57 5.51 -5.04 5.30
C SER A 57 6.70 -4.21 4.82
N ASN A 58 7.38 -4.64 3.76
CA ASN A 58 8.47 -3.86 3.17
C ASN A 58 7.97 -2.61 2.44
N ASP A 59 6.83 -2.70 1.75
CA ASP A 59 6.14 -1.57 1.12
C ASP A 59 5.76 -0.52 2.18
N LEU A 60 5.15 -0.94 3.27
CA LEU A 60 4.82 -0.06 4.39
C LEU A 60 6.07 0.60 5.00
N ARG A 61 7.15 -0.17 5.19
CA ARG A 61 8.45 0.37 5.68
C ARG A 61 9.02 1.40 4.72
N PHE A 62 8.90 1.19 3.42
CA PHE A 62 9.35 2.12 2.39
C PHE A 62 8.62 3.46 2.50
N HIS A 63 7.29 3.46 2.48
CA HIS A 63 6.47 4.67 2.59
C HIS A 63 6.69 5.40 3.93
N GLN A 64 6.71 4.68 5.04
CA GLN A 64 6.99 5.27 6.35
C GLN A 64 8.43 5.80 6.45
N GLY A 65 9.38 5.15 5.79
CA GLY A 65 10.77 5.61 5.70
C GLY A 65 10.86 6.97 5.00
N LEU A 66 10.18 7.13 3.86
CA LEU A 66 10.09 8.40 3.14
C LEU A 66 9.49 9.51 4.00
N LEU A 67 8.39 9.23 4.71
CA LEU A 67 7.75 10.22 5.57
C LEU A 67 8.59 10.55 6.81
N ARG A 68 9.35 9.61 7.38
CA ARG A 68 10.33 9.91 8.44
C ARG A 68 11.46 10.79 7.94
N ALA A 69 11.94 10.53 6.73
CA ALA A 69 13.04 11.28 6.10
C ALA A 69 12.68 12.76 5.80
N CYS A 70 11.40 13.13 5.85
CA CYS A 70 10.98 14.53 5.74
C CYS A 70 11.35 15.39 6.95
N HIS A 71 11.71 14.76 8.09
CA HIS A 71 12.06 15.39 9.36
C HIS A 71 11.06 16.45 9.85
N ASN A 72 9.78 16.25 9.53
CA ASN A 72 8.67 17.00 10.10
C ASN A 72 7.93 16.13 11.12
N ARG A 73 8.02 16.48 12.40
CA ARG A 73 7.47 15.68 13.50
C ARG A 73 5.97 15.40 13.36
N MET A 74 5.19 16.35 12.82
CA MET A 74 3.74 16.19 12.65
C MET A 74 3.44 15.18 11.54
N VAL A 75 4.16 15.23 10.42
CA VAL A 75 4.04 14.26 9.32
C VAL A 75 4.41 12.86 9.82
N VAL A 76 5.48 12.74 10.62
CA VAL A 76 5.91 11.46 11.21
C VAL A 76 4.84 10.87 12.14
N GLN A 77 4.22 11.69 12.99
CA GLN A 77 3.15 11.21 13.88
C GLN A 77 1.91 10.78 13.09
N MET A 78 1.54 11.55 12.08
CA MET A 78 0.43 11.22 11.19
C MET A 78 0.69 9.92 10.42
N SER A 79 1.90 9.70 9.91
CA SER A 79 2.26 8.46 9.21
C SER A 79 2.14 7.22 10.10
N LYS A 80 2.46 7.34 11.38
CA LYS A 80 2.27 6.26 12.36
C LYS A 80 0.80 5.96 12.58
N ALA A 81 -0.03 6.99 12.76
CA ALA A 81 -1.47 6.84 12.96
C ALA A 81 -2.16 6.21 11.74
N LEU A 82 -1.68 6.52 10.53
CA LEU A 82 -2.21 5.97 9.28
C LEU A 82 -1.66 4.57 8.93
N GLY A 83 -0.65 4.08 9.64
CA GLY A 83 0.07 2.86 9.28
C GLY A 83 -0.82 1.63 9.06
N ALA A 84 -1.81 1.41 9.95
CA ALA A 84 -2.75 0.29 9.80
C ALA A 84 -3.66 0.44 8.57
N LEU A 85 -4.10 1.67 8.27
CA LEU A 85 -4.93 1.98 7.10
C LEU A 85 -4.14 1.82 5.80
N LEU A 86 -2.90 2.30 5.78
CA LEU A 86 -1.98 2.12 4.65
C LEU A 86 -1.69 0.65 4.39
N ARG A 87 -1.44 -0.14 5.44
CA ARG A 87 -1.25 -1.60 5.30
C ARG A 87 -2.42 -2.23 4.58
N THR A 88 -3.65 -1.93 4.98
CA THR A 88 -4.84 -2.50 4.34
C THR A 88 -4.97 -2.07 2.88
N SER A 89 -4.69 -0.80 2.57
CA SER A 89 -4.65 -0.32 1.18
C SER A 89 -3.62 -1.09 0.36
N PHE A 90 -2.43 -1.35 0.91
CA PHE A 90 -1.35 -2.08 0.23
C PHE A 90 -1.71 -3.57 0.04
N GLU A 91 -2.32 -4.22 1.03
CA GLU A 91 -2.82 -5.59 0.90
C GLU A 91 -3.81 -5.73 -0.26
N ILE A 92 -4.67 -4.73 -0.48
CA ILE A 92 -5.63 -4.74 -1.60
C ILE A 92 -4.91 -4.48 -2.92
N SER A 93 -4.12 -3.41 -3.04
CA SER A 93 -3.46 -3.04 -4.30
C SER A 93 -2.50 -4.12 -4.79
N THR A 94 -1.80 -4.79 -3.87
CA THR A 94 -0.82 -5.84 -4.19
C THR A 94 -1.44 -7.23 -4.35
N SER A 95 -2.75 -7.39 -4.15
CA SER A 95 -3.44 -8.68 -4.32
C SER A 95 -3.60 -9.10 -5.80
N ARG A 96 -3.33 -8.22 -6.75
CA ARG A 96 -3.20 -8.59 -8.16
C ARG A 96 -1.93 -9.42 -8.38
N PRO A 97 -1.97 -10.48 -9.21
CA PRO A 97 -0.79 -11.32 -9.45
C PRO A 97 0.46 -10.55 -9.86
N ASP A 98 0.32 -9.52 -10.72
CA ASP A 98 1.44 -8.71 -11.22
C ASP A 98 1.58 -7.36 -10.48
N GLY A 99 0.74 -7.09 -9.49
CA GLY A 99 0.69 -5.82 -8.76
C GLY A 99 2.04 -5.42 -8.17
N PRO A 100 2.69 -6.27 -7.36
CA PRO A 100 4.02 -5.99 -6.82
C PRO A 100 5.08 -5.72 -7.90
N ALA A 101 5.13 -6.53 -8.94
CA ALA A 101 6.13 -6.41 -10.01
C ALA A 101 5.96 -5.12 -10.84
N THR A 102 4.72 -4.71 -11.10
CA THR A 102 4.42 -3.46 -11.83
C THR A 102 4.63 -2.23 -10.96
N SER A 103 4.44 -2.35 -9.66
CA SER A 103 4.61 -1.25 -8.69
C SER A 103 6.07 -0.98 -8.34
N LEU A 104 6.93 -2.00 -8.33
CA LEU A 104 8.32 -1.89 -7.89
C LEU A 104 9.13 -0.81 -8.65
N PRO A 105 9.07 -0.68 -9.99
CA PRO A 105 9.76 0.40 -10.70
C PRO A 105 9.28 1.80 -10.31
N LEU A 106 8.01 1.95 -9.94
CA LEU A 106 7.45 3.23 -9.49
C LEU A 106 8.02 3.64 -8.13
N HIS A 107 8.22 2.68 -7.22
CA HIS A 107 8.92 2.92 -5.96
C HIS A 107 10.38 3.31 -6.20
N ARG A 108 11.06 2.65 -7.14
CA ARG A 108 12.44 2.99 -7.51
C ARG A 108 12.55 4.42 -8.00
N ALA A 109 11.62 4.88 -8.85
CA ALA A 109 11.61 6.24 -9.36
C ALA A 109 11.49 7.29 -8.24
N VAL A 110 10.68 7.02 -7.20
CA VAL A 110 10.59 7.90 -6.03
C VAL A 110 11.93 7.94 -5.28
N LEU A 111 12.50 6.79 -4.98
CA LEU A 111 13.77 6.69 -4.25
C LEU A 111 14.91 7.36 -5.00
N ASP A 112 15.04 7.14 -6.31
CA ASP A 112 16.05 7.76 -7.14
C ASP A 112 15.95 9.28 -7.12
N ALA A 113 14.73 9.83 -7.17
CA ALA A 113 14.51 11.28 -7.10
C ALA A 113 14.90 11.86 -5.72
N VAL A 114 14.64 11.13 -4.64
CA VAL A 114 15.06 11.52 -3.28
C VAL A 114 16.58 11.47 -3.14
N ILE A 115 17.23 10.42 -3.64
CA ILE A 115 18.70 10.30 -3.67
C ILE A 115 19.33 11.43 -4.47
N ALA A 116 18.73 11.75 -5.63
CA ALA A 116 19.19 12.83 -6.50
C ALA A 116 18.91 14.24 -5.94
N ARG A 117 18.28 14.35 -4.76
CA ARG A 117 17.92 15.62 -4.15
C ARG A 117 17.04 16.50 -5.07
N ASN A 118 16.15 15.87 -5.82
CA ASN A 118 15.23 16.56 -6.74
C ASN A 118 13.79 16.55 -6.18
N PRO A 119 13.36 17.58 -5.43
CA PRO A 119 12.05 17.60 -4.78
C PRO A 119 10.89 17.57 -5.78
N ASP A 120 11.00 18.25 -6.91
CA ASP A 120 9.93 18.31 -7.92
C ASP A 120 9.72 16.93 -8.60
N GLN A 121 10.81 16.23 -8.90
CA GLN A 121 10.74 14.90 -9.47
C GLN A 121 10.24 13.89 -8.45
N ALA A 122 10.67 14.00 -7.19
CA ALA A 122 10.24 13.13 -6.10
C ALA A 122 8.72 13.23 -5.87
N GLU A 123 8.18 14.45 -5.85
CA GLU A 123 6.74 14.70 -5.75
C GLU A 123 5.97 14.08 -6.93
N ARG A 124 6.40 14.33 -8.17
CA ARG A 124 5.76 13.76 -9.37
C ARG A 124 5.80 12.23 -9.38
N ALA A 125 6.95 11.64 -9.06
CA ALA A 125 7.10 10.18 -8.99
C ALA A 125 6.19 9.57 -7.93
N CYS A 126 6.05 10.21 -6.77
CA CYS A 126 5.15 9.78 -5.70
C CYS A 126 3.68 9.82 -6.15
N LEU A 127 3.24 10.86 -6.85
CA LEU A 127 1.89 10.95 -7.40
C LEU A 127 1.60 9.84 -8.41
N VAL A 128 2.57 9.49 -9.26
CA VAL A 128 2.44 8.37 -10.22
C VAL A 128 2.32 7.04 -9.47
N LEU A 129 3.11 6.83 -8.43
CA LEU A 129 3.05 5.63 -7.59
C LEU A 129 1.66 5.47 -6.92
N ILE A 130 1.13 6.55 -6.34
CA ILE A 130 -0.20 6.53 -5.71
C ILE A 130 -1.31 6.29 -6.74
N ALA A 131 -1.21 6.89 -7.93
CA ALA A 131 -2.17 6.65 -9.01
C ALA A 131 -2.18 5.18 -9.45
N GLY A 132 -1.01 4.55 -9.59
CA GLY A 132 -0.91 3.12 -9.89
C GLY A 132 -1.59 2.25 -8.83
N ALA A 133 -1.36 2.53 -7.55
CA ALA A 133 -2.02 1.82 -6.45
C ALA A 133 -3.55 2.00 -6.46
N GLN A 134 -4.04 3.17 -6.83
CA GLN A 134 -5.48 3.41 -6.98
C GLN A 134 -6.08 2.57 -8.12
N ASP A 135 -5.41 2.52 -9.27
CA ASP A 135 -5.87 1.73 -10.41
C ASP A 135 -5.91 0.23 -10.05
N ASP A 136 -4.92 -0.26 -9.31
CA ASP A 136 -4.89 -1.63 -8.81
C ASP A 136 -6.06 -1.92 -7.86
N ILE A 137 -6.34 -1.03 -6.92
CA ILE A 137 -7.48 -1.15 -5.99
C ILE A 137 -8.80 -1.20 -6.77
N GLU A 138 -9.01 -0.31 -7.73
CA GLU A 138 -10.23 -0.29 -8.55
C GLU A 138 -10.41 -1.58 -9.36
N GLN A 139 -9.33 -2.14 -9.90
CA GLN A 139 -9.38 -3.42 -10.62
C GLN A 139 -9.72 -4.59 -9.70
N VAL A 140 -9.13 -4.65 -8.50
CA VAL A 140 -9.45 -5.67 -7.50
C VAL A 140 -10.92 -5.58 -7.08
N LEU A 141 -11.43 -4.38 -6.81
CA LEU A 141 -12.82 -4.17 -6.42
C LEU A 141 -13.79 -4.49 -7.57
N ALA A 142 -13.42 -4.23 -8.82
CA ALA A 142 -14.23 -4.59 -9.99
C ALA A 142 -14.28 -6.10 -10.22
N SER A 143 -13.17 -6.83 -10.01
CA SER A 143 -13.12 -8.28 -10.16
C SER A 143 -13.97 -9.00 -9.11
N ARG A 144 -13.94 -8.53 -7.85
CA ARG A 144 -14.76 -9.07 -6.75
C ARG A 144 -16.27 -8.91 -6.99
N ARG A 145 -16.71 -7.91 -7.73
CA ARG A 145 -18.11 -7.73 -8.11
C ARG A 145 -18.60 -8.74 -9.16
N LYS A 146 -17.70 -9.36 -9.92
CA LYS A 146 -18.03 -10.34 -10.97
C LYS A 146 -18.07 -11.78 -10.46
N LEU A 147 -17.61 -12.04 -9.23
CA LEU A 147 -17.72 -13.36 -8.63
C LEU A 147 -19.15 -13.55 -8.13
N PRO A 148 -19.85 -14.67 -8.52
CA PRO A 148 -21.14 -14.97 -7.93
C PRO A 148 -20.97 -15.16 -6.43
N SER A 149 -21.92 -14.65 -5.65
CA SER A 149 -21.93 -14.82 -4.20
C SER A 149 -21.90 -16.31 -3.87
N LEU A 150 -20.75 -16.83 -3.48
CA LEU A 150 -20.61 -18.18 -2.91
C LEU A 150 -21.05 -18.16 -1.45
N ALA A 151 -22.33 -17.86 -1.20
CA ALA A 151 -22.95 -18.04 0.10
C ALA A 151 -24.45 -18.31 -0.09
N ALA A 152 -24.78 -19.48 -0.64
CA ALA A 152 -26.00 -20.12 -0.21
C ALA A 152 -25.66 -20.92 1.06
N PRO A 153 -26.25 -20.62 2.23
CA PRO A 153 -26.05 -21.49 3.39
C PRO A 153 -26.60 -22.87 3.05
N ALA A 154 -25.78 -23.89 3.30
CA ALA A 154 -26.19 -25.28 3.21
C ALA A 154 -27.54 -25.45 3.93
N ALA A 155 -28.54 -25.89 3.20
CA ALA A 155 -29.83 -26.25 3.74
C ALA A 155 -29.62 -27.23 4.89
N ARG A 156 -30.01 -26.85 6.09
CA ARG A 156 -30.04 -27.74 7.24
C ARG A 156 -30.83 -28.96 6.87
N LEU A 157 -30.17 -30.12 6.70
CA LEU A 157 -30.78 -31.39 6.64
C LEU A 157 -31.53 -31.59 7.97
N LYS A 158 -32.86 -31.47 7.93
CA LYS A 158 -33.70 -31.87 9.06
C LYS A 158 -33.57 -33.37 9.21
N ALA A 159 -32.81 -33.79 10.20
CA ALA A 159 -32.79 -35.14 10.65
C ALA A 159 -34.22 -35.56 11.07
N ARG A 160 -34.86 -36.44 10.29
CA ARG A 160 -36.07 -37.15 10.71
C ARG A 160 -35.66 -38.13 11.81
N VAL A 161 -36.11 -37.82 13.02
CA VAL A 161 -36.08 -38.80 14.12
C VAL A 161 -37.18 -39.81 13.86
N PRO A 162 -36.89 -41.12 13.79
CA PRO A 162 -37.95 -42.15 13.71
C PRO A 162 -38.64 -42.32 15.09
N PRO A 163 -39.93 -42.64 15.13
CA PRO A 163 -40.60 -42.91 16.38
C PRO A 163 -40.09 -44.20 17.01
N ILE A 164 -39.88 -44.16 18.33
CA ILE A 164 -39.49 -45.30 19.16
C ILE A 164 -40.76 -46.11 19.46
N PRO A 165 -40.71 -47.46 19.47
CA PRO A 165 -41.84 -48.34 19.73
C PRO A 165 -42.32 -48.27 21.15
#